data_a4454f141f8a3d992357206e44805d88
#
_entry.id   a4454f141f8a3d992357206e44805d88
#
_cell.length_a   1.000
_cell.length_b   1.000
_cell.length_c   1.000
_cell.angle_alpha   90.00
_cell.angle_beta   90.00
_cell.angle_gamma   90.00
#
_symmetry.space_group_name_H-M   'P 1'
#
loop_
_entity.id
_entity.type
_entity.pdbx_description
1 polymer ?
#
loop_
_entity_poly.entity_id
_entity_poly.type
_entity_poly.pdbx_seq_one_letter_code
_entity_poly.pdbx_strand_id
1 'polypeptide(L)'
;MTAPPPADDAGEDRAPASIPRARVLIVEDDFGIASNLHTFLALKGFDVDAAYSGQAALHRCSVERFDVILLDLGLPGLDGLTFLQRLRDELRAATPVLIISARTELADKLAGFAHGADDYLTKPFALAEVEARVRALLNRSGGGSVVDPVLRFDTVELDRERGEVRVAGNVVRLTPKAAQLLELLLRKPGQLVRRAAIESALWPEAQPQPDALRSQIHALRRALAEHGFDGIETVHGVGLRLVARADGR
;
A
#
# COMPACT_ATOMS: atom_id res chain seq x y z
N MET A 1 46.59 22.66 38.29
CA MET A 1 45.54 23.06 37.30
C MET A 1 45.42 21.92 36.32
N THR A 2 44.53 20.97 36.61
CA THR A 2 44.39 19.71 35.87
C THR A 2 43.12 19.86 35.02
N ALA A 3 43.25 19.71 33.72
CA ALA A 3 42.11 19.77 32.78
C ALA A 3 41.18 18.58 32.98
N PRO A 4 39.84 18.74 32.79
CA PRO A 4 38.91 17.65 32.86
C PRO A 4 38.99 16.77 31.59
N PRO A 5 38.62 15.47 31.67
CA PRO A 5 38.63 14.57 30.55
C PRO A 5 37.46 14.87 29.59
N PRO A 6 37.53 14.50 28.30
CA PRO A 6 36.48 14.72 27.34
C PRO A 6 35.26 13.84 27.65
N ALA A 7 34.09 14.41 27.46
CA ALA A 7 32.79 13.72 27.59
C ALA A 7 32.68 12.60 26.56
N ASP A 8 32.33 11.41 27.04
CA ASP A 8 31.93 10.26 26.23
C ASP A 8 30.64 10.65 25.45
N ASP A 9 30.80 10.71 24.15
CA ASP A 9 29.70 10.78 23.18
C ASP A 9 29.04 9.38 23.12
N ALA A 10 28.10 9.17 24.01
CA ALA A 10 27.25 7.99 23.98
C ALA A 10 26.40 8.07 22.70
N GLY A 11 26.88 7.42 21.64
CA GLY A 11 26.12 7.19 20.42
C GLY A 11 24.76 6.59 20.77
N GLU A 12 23.70 7.37 20.66
CA GLU A 12 22.33 6.89 20.69
C GLU A 12 22.17 5.82 19.59
N ASP A 13 22.06 4.59 20.04
CA ASP A 13 21.70 3.41 19.24
C ASP A 13 20.26 3.65 18.69
N ARG A 14 20.20 4.37 17.57
CA ARG A 14 18.97 4.61 16.85
C ARG A 14 18.54 3.29 16.24
N ALA A 15 17.66 2.59 16.95
CA ALA A 15 16.97 1.40 16.45
C ALA A 15 16.52 1.63 15.00
N PRO A 16 16.71 0.67 14.08
CA PRO A 16 16.38 0.84 12.68
C PRO A 16 14.88 1.18 12.58
N ALA A 17 14.57 2.31 11.94
CA ALA A 17 13.21 2.76 11.72
C ALA A 17 12.40 1.61 11.08
N SER A 18 11.49 1.03 11.85
CA SER A 18 10.61 -0.03 11.37
C SER A 18 9.79 0.53 10.20
N ILE A 19 9.73 -0.24 9.12
CA ILE A 19 8.86 0.11 7.98
C ILE A 19 7.45 0.26 8.53
N PRO A 20 6.76 1.39 8.31
CA PRO A 20 5.40 1.54 8.78
C PRO A 20 4.54 0.43 8.20
N ARG A 21 3.95 -0.38 9.07
CA ARG A 21 3.01 -1.43 8.70
C ARG A 21 1.68 -0.77 8.41
N ALA A 22 0.95 -1.27 7.40
CA ALA A 22 -0.39 -0.78 7.12
C ALA A 22 -1.30 -1.07 8.33
N ARG A 23 -2.03 -0.04 8.78
CA ARG A 23 -2.92 -0.11 9.93
C ARG A 23 -4.32 -0.54 9.52
N VAL A 24 -4.79 -1.62 10.11
CA VAL A 24 -6.10 -2.24 9.86
C VAL A 24 -6.98 -2.05 11.10
N LEU A 25 -8.18 -1.48 10.94
CA LEU A 25 -9.19 -1.47 11.99
C LEU A 25 -10.22 -2.57 11.71
N ILE A 26 -10.42 -3.47 12.67
CA ILE A 26 -11.50 -4.47 12.66
C ILE A 26 -12.66 -3.92 13.48
N VAL A 27 -13.86 -3.84 12.89
CA VAL A 27 -15.10 -3.41 13.56
C VAL A 27 -16.05 -4.61 13.55
N GLU A 28 -16.07 -5.36 14.63
CA GLU A 28 -16.77 -6.65 14.77
C GLU A 28 -17.14 -6.84 16.25
N ASP A 29 -18.39 -7.13 16.57
CA ASP A 29 -18.83 -7.32 17.95
C ASP A 29 -18.57 -8.75 18.48
N ASP A 30 -18.46 -9.74 17.59
CA ASP A 30 -18.05 -11.08 17.96
C ASP A 30 -16.53 -11.11 18.24
N PHE A 31 -16.19 -11.27 19.53
CA PHE A 31 -14.81 -11.34 19.99
C PHE A 31 -14.01 -12.47 19.33
N GLY A 32 -14.65 -13.62 19.06
CA GLY A 32 -13.99 -14.78 18.44
C GLY A 32 -13.58 -14.49 17.01
N ILE A 33 -14.47 -13.86 16.21
CA ILE A 33 -14.20 -13.46 14.83
C ILE A 33 -13.14 -12.37 14.83
N ALA A 34 -13.31 -11.32 15.64
CA ALA A 34 -12.35 -10.22 15.74
C ALA A 34 -10.94 -10.69 16.13
N SER A 35 -10.82 -11.58 17.13
CA SER A 35 -9.55 -12.13 17.58
C SER A 35 -8.86 -13.00 16.52
N ASN A 36 -9.62 -13.82 15.79
CA ASN A 36 -9.09 -14.63 14.70
C ASN A 36 -8.57 -13.77 13.56
N LEU A 37 -9.33 -12.77 13.14
CA LEU A 37 -8.91 -11.79 12.11
C LEU A 37 -7.67 -11.03 12.56
N HIS A 38 -7.68 -10.53 13.81
CA HIS A 38 -6.55 -9.80 14.38
C HIS A 38 -5.26 -10.63 14.35
N THR A 39 -5.31 -11.83 14.92
CA THR A 39 -4.15 -12.73 14.99
C THR A 39 -3.61 -13.05 13.60
N PHE A 40 -4.51 -13.41 12.68
CA PHE A 40 -4.11 -13.77 11.33
C PHE A 40 -3.47 -12.59 10.58
N LEU A 41 -4.09 -11.41 10.60
CA LEU A 41 -3.56 -10.24 9.89
C LEU A 41 -2.27 -9.72 10.53
N ALA A 42 -2.14 -9.79 11.86
CA ALA A 42 -0.88 -9.45 12.54
C ALA A 42 0.27 -10.37 12.10
N LEU A 43 0.03 -11.68 11.98
CA LEU A 43 1.00 -12.64 11.42
C LEU A 43 1.37 -12.33 9.97
N LYS A 44 0.47 -11.70 9.21
CA LYS A 44 0.71 -11.25 7.81
C LYS A 44 1.42 -9.90 7.71
N GLY A 45 1.80 -9.31 8.84
CA GLY A 45 2.62 -8.11 8.91
C GLY A 45 1.84 -6.80 8.94
N PHE A 46 0.53 -6.84 9.19
CA PHE A 46 -0.29 -5.65 9.44
C PHE A 46 -0.18 -5.19 10.89
N ASP A 47 -0.43 -3.90 11.11
CA ASP A 47 -0.69 -3.33 12.43
C ASP A 47 -2.21 -3.30 12.63
N VAL A 48 -2.72 -4.09 13.58
CA VAL A 48 -4.15 -4.40 13.66
C VAL A 48 -4.73 -3.93 14.97
N ASP A 49 -5.80 -3.17 14.85
CA ASP A 49 -6.62 -2.70 15.97
C ASP A 49 -8.05 -3.27 15.85
N ALA A 50 -8.76 -3.35 16.98
CA ALA A 50 -10.15 -3.81 17.02
C ALA A 50 -11.06 -2.82 17.75
N ALA A 51 -12.30 -2.71 17.27
CA ALA A 51 -13.41 -2.01 17.91
C ALA A 51 -14.64 -2.91 17.90
N TYR A 52 -15.30 -3.06 19.04
CA TYR A 52 -16.40 -4.00 19.21
C TYR A 52 -17.79 -3.35 19.10
N SER A 53 -17.84 -2.10 18.61
CA SER A 53 -19.07 -1.37 18.33
C SER A 53 -18.81 -0.26 17.31
N GLY A 54 -19.84 0.14 16.57
CA GLY A 54 -19.76 1.28 15.62
C GLY A 54 -19.38 2.59 16.29
N GLN A 55 -19.85 2.83 17.53
CA GLN A 55 -19.51 4.04 18.29
C GLN A 55 -18.02 4.10 18.67
N ALA A 56 -17.46 2.99 19.16
CA ALA A 56 -16.05 2.90 19.48
C ALA A 56 -15.18 3.07 18.21
N ALA A 57 -15.60 2.46 17.09
CA ALA A 57 -14.92 2.60 15.82
C ALA A 57 -14.93 4.04 15.30
N LEU A 58 -16.05 4.78 15.36
CA LEU A 58 -16.12 6.18 14.97
C LEU A 58 -15.18 7.04 15.83
N HIS A 59 -15.18 6.83 17.14
CA HIS A 59 -14.28 7.55 18.03
C HIS A 59 -12.81 7.30 17.64
N ARG A 60 -12.43 6.06 17.39
CA ARG A 60 -11.06 5.74 16.95
C ARG A 60 -10.72 6.41 15.62
N CYS A 61 -11.60 6.33 14.62
CA CYS A 61 -11.41 6.98 13.32
C CYS A 61 -11.32 8.52 13.40
N SER A 62 -11.85 9.14 14.45
CA SER A 62 -11.74 10.59 14.66
C SER A 62 -10.38 11.04 15.20
N VAL A 63 -9.66 10.16 15.90
CA VAL A 63 -8.38 10.48 16.57
C VAL A 63 -7.19 9.76 15.96
N GLU A 64 -7.42 8.67 15.24
CA GLU A 64 -6.38 7.84 14.62
C GLU A 64 -6.64 7.65 13.12
N ARG A 65 -5.59 7.35 12.37
CA ARG A 65 -5.70 7.02 10.95
C ARG A 65 -5.48 5.54 10.73
N PHE A 66 -6.35 4.97 9.91
CA PHE A 66 -6.27 3.60 9.45
C PHE A 66 -6.13 3.57 7.93
N ASP A 67 -5.42 2.58 7.41
CA ASP A 67 -5.23 2.39 5.97
C ASP A 67 -6.35 1.56 5.36
N VAL A 68 -7.03 0.72 6.15
CA VAL A 68 -8.21 -0.04 5.76
C VAL A 68 -9.07 -0.37 6.98
N ILE A 69 -10.38 -0.45 6.79
CA ILE A 69 -11.36 -0.84 7.82
C ILE A 69 -12.07 -2.12 7.36
N LEU A 70 -12.12 -3.15 8.24
CA LEU A 70 -12.98 -4.32 8.10
C LEU A 70 -14.23 -4.06 8.93
N LEU A 71 -15.41 -4.11 8.33
CA LEU A 71 -16.65 -3.70 8.97
C LEU A 71 -17.71 -4.78 8.93
N ASP A 72 -18.16 -5.26 10.09
CA ASP A 72 -19.44 -5.99 10.15
C ASP A 72 -20.62 -5.02 10.13
N LEU A 73 -21.66 -5.42 9.43
CA LEU A 73 -22.95 -4.68 9.41
C LEU A 73 -23.83 -5.00 10.62
N GLY A 74 -23.62 -6.15 11.28
CA GLY A 74 -24.45 -6.64 12.37
C GLY A 74 -24.16 -6.04 13.76
N LEU A 75 -23.52 -4.86 13.81
CA LEU A 75 -23.08 -4.25 15.07
C LEU A 75 -24.25 -3.83 15.97
N PRO A 76 -24.13 -4.01 17.30
CA PRO A 76 -25.10 -3.54 18.24
C PRO A 76 -25.08 -2.01 18.41
N GLY A 77 -26.24 -1.40 18.60
CA GLY A 77 -26.41 0.05 18.81
C GLY A 77 -26.28 0.84 17.52
N LEU A 78 -25.07 1.23 17.15
CA LEU A 78 -24.80 1.90 15.86
C LEU A 78 -24.48 0.82 14.82
N ASP A 79 -25.45 0.52 13.93
CA ASP A 79 -25.27 -0.47 12.86
C ASP A 79 -24.19 -0.07 11.85
N GLY A 80 -23.64 -1.08 11.15
CA GLY A 80 -22.49 -0.86 10.27
C GLY A 80 -22.75 0.07 9.09
N LEU A 81 -23.97 0.13 8.53
CA LEU A 81 -24.28 1.06 7.43
C LEU A 81 -24.32 2.50 7.94
N THR A 82 -24.94 2.71 9.10
CA THR A 82 -24.94 4.04 9.77
C THR A 82 -23.52 4.46 10.17
N PHE A 83 -22.70 3.53 10.66
CA PHE A 83 -21.27 3.80 10.90
C PHE A 83 -20.58 4.27 9.61
N LEU A 84 -20.75 3.53 8.52
CA LEU A 84 -20.12 3.85 7.24
C LEU A 84 -20.56 5.22 6.72
N GLN A 85 -21.86 5.51 6.77
CA GLN A 85 -22.38 6.82 6.40
C GLN A 85 -21.73 7.94 7.21
N ARG A 86 -21.68 7.81 8.53
CA ARG A 86 -21.06 8.81 9.42
C ARG A 86 -19.56 8.94 9.18
N LEU A 87 -18.87 7.84 8.89
CA LEU A 87 -17.44 7.84 8.52
C LEU A 87 -17.21 8.72 7.28
N ARG A 88 -18.11 8.62 6.28
CA ARG A 88 -18.00 9.41 5.03
C ARG A 88 -18.49 10.84 5.22
N ASP A 89 -19.62 11.06 5.85
CA ASP A 89 -20.28 12.37 5.92
C ASP A 89 -19.67 13.27 7.00
N GLU A 90 -19.43 12.74 8.20
CA GLU A 90 -18.95 13.54 9.35
C GLU A 90 -17.43 13.62 9.38
N LEU A 91 -16.74 12.47 9.25
CA LEU A 91 -15.27 12.44 9.32
C LEU A 91 -14.60 12.69 7.97
N ARG A 92 -15.38 12.68 6.86
CA ARG A 92 -14.87 12.80 5.48
C ARG A 92 -13.70 11.87 5.19
N ALA A 93 -13.70 10.71 5.83
CA ALA A 93 -12.63 9.75 5.70
C ALA A 93 -12.72 9.02 4.36
N ALA A 94 -11.62 9.03 3.62
CA ALA A 94 -11.46 8.26 2.37
C ALA A 94 -10.87 6.86 2.62
N THR A 95 -10.70 6.45 3.88
CA THR A 95 -10.18 5.13 4.26
C THR A 95 -11.03 4.03 3.62
N PRO A 96 -10.45 3.09 2.86
CA PRO A 96 -11.19 1.98 2.26
C PRO A 96 -11.87 1.11 3.31
N VAL A 97 -13.08 0.67 2.98
CA VAL A 97 -13.89 -0.18 3.84
C VAL A 97 -14.24 -1.47 3.12
N LEU A 98 -13.80 -2.61 3.70
CA LEU A 98 -14.28 -3.94 3.34
C LEU A 98 -15.39 -4.33 4.30
N ILE A 99 -16.62 -4.45 3.79
CA ILE A 99 -17.73 -5.01 4.56
C ILE A 99 -17.56 -6.53 4.65
N ILE A 100 -17.73 -7.08 5.86
CA ILE A 100 -17.73 -8.53 6.13
C ILE A 100 -19.05 -8.84 6.85
N SER A 101 -20.04 -9.45 6.18
CA SER A 101 -21.38 -9.57 6.75
C SER A 101 -22.03 -10.93 6.42
N ALA A 102 -22.93 -11.39 7.30
CA ALA A 102 -23.80 -12.53 7.05
C ALA A 102 -24.93 -12.21 6.06
N ARG A 103 -25.15 -10.93 5.72
CA ARG A 103 -26.16 -10.52 4.74
C ARG A 103 -25.68 -10.85 3.34
N THR A 104 -26.45 -11.69 2.63
CA THR A 104 -26.07 -12.23 1.31
C THR A 104 -26.85 -11.63 0.16
N GLU A 105 -27.96 -10.93 0.46
CA GLU A 105 -28.85 -10.39 -0.56
C GLU A 105 -28.19 -9.31 -1.40
N LEU A 106 -28.57 -9.25 -2.66
CA LEU A 106 -28.04 -8.24 -3.59
C LEU A 106 -28.34 -6.82 -3.10
N ALA A 107 -29.54 -6.62 -2.52
CA ALA A 107 -29.96 -5.32 -1.97
C ALA A 107 -29.01 -4.84 -0.86
N ASP A 108 -28.58 -5.72 0.04
CA ASP A 108 -27.64 -5.37 1.12
C ASP A 108 -26.27 -4.97 0.56
N LYS A 109 -25.80 -5.69 -0.45
CA LYS A 109 -24.51 -5.37 -1.10
C LYS A 109 -24.57 -4.02 -1.81
N LEU A 110 -25.66 -3.77 -2.56
CA LEU A 110 -25.87 -2.48 -3.23
C LEU A 110 -25.98 -1.33 -2.22
N ALA A 111 -26.68 -1.54 -1.09
CA ALA A 111 -26.74 -0.56 -0.02
C ALA A 111 -25.35 -0.27 0.57
N GLY A 112 -24.53 -1.29 0.83
CA GLY A 112 -23.16 -1.12 1.29
C GLY A 112 -22.31 -0.25 0.36
N PHE A 113 -22.35 -0.54 -0.94
CA PHE A 113 -21.62 0.25 -1.94
C PHE A 113 -22.19 1.68 -2.08
N ALA A 114 -23.52 1.86 -2.02
CA ALA A 114 -24.13 3.18 -2.06
C ALA A 114 -23.74 4.07 -0.87
N HIS A 115 -23.45 3.48 0.31
CA HIS A 115 -22.95 4.18 1.48
C HIS A 115 -21.42 4.36 1.47
N GLY A 116 -20.73 3.93 0.41
CA GLY A 116 -19.30 4.19 0.22
C GLY A 116 -18.37 3.07 0.73
N ALA A 117 -18.84 1.81 0.74
CA ALA A 117 -17.95 0.66 0.87
C ALA A 117 -17.16 0.44 -0.42
N ASP A 118 -15.95 -0.05 -0.30
CA ASP A 118 -15.03 -0.29 -1.42
C ASP A 118 -15.01 -1.76 -1.86
N ASP A 119 -15.39 -2.70 -0.96
CA ASP A 119 -15.54 -4.12 -1.26
C ASP A 119 -16.50 -4.78 -0.26
N TYR A 120 -16.97 -5.99 -0.59
CA TYR A 120 -17.94 -6.73 0.20
C TYR A 120 -17.62 -8.22 0.23
N LEU A 121 -17.55 -8.82 1.42
CA LEU A 121 -17.31 -10.24 1.65
C LEU A 121 -18.42 -10.84 2.52
N THR A 122 -18.96 -11.98 2.10
CA THR A 122 -20.03 -12.66 2.84
C THR A 122 -19.46 -13.67 3.84
N LYS A 123 -20.04 -13.73 5.04
CA LYS A 123 -19.80 -14.82 6.02
C LYS A 123 -20.54 -16.09 5.56
N PRO A 124 -19.94 -17.30 5.67
CA PRO A 124 -18.60 -17.59 6.15
C PRO A 124 -17.52 -17.29 5.09
N PHE A 125 -16.32 -16.90 5.53
CA PHE A 125 -15.19 -16.53 4.68
C PHE A 125 -13.90 -17.27 5.05
N ALA A 126 -12.97 -17.36 4.11
CA ALA A 126 -11.60 -17.79 4.39
C ALA A 126 -10.74 -16.60 4.80
N LEU A 127 -9.88 -16.76 5.84
CA LEU A 127 -8.97 -15.69 6.28
C LEU A 127 -8.01 -15.24 5.16
N ALA A 128 -7.58 -16.17 4.30
CA ALA A 128 -6.75 -15.84 3.13
C ALA A 128 -7.47 -14.94 2.12
N GLU A 129 -8.80 -15.06 1.99
CA GLU A 129 -9.61 -14.17 1.14
C GLU A 129 -9.66 -12.76 1.73
N VAL A 130 -9.84 -12.64 3.05
CA VAL A 130 -9.77 -11.33 3.73
C VAL A 130 -8.42 -10.66 3.48
N GLU A 131 -7.31 -11.40 3.66
CA GLU A 131 -5.96 -10.86 3.38
C GLU A 131 -5.83 -10.37 1.94
N ALA A 132 -6.26 -11.16 0.97
CA ALA A 132 -6.16 -10.79 -0.44
C ALA A 132 -6.94 -9.50 -0.76
N ARG A 133 -8.15 -9.33 -0.20
CA ARG A 133 -8.98 -8.15 -0.37
C ARG A 133 -8.41 -6.93 0.34
N VAL A 134 -7.91 -7.09 1.58
CA VAL A 134 -7.20 -6.02 2.31
C VAL A 134 -6.02 -5.51 1.50
N ARG A 135 -5.17 -6.41 0.96
CA ARG A 135 -4.05 -6.01 0.10
C ARG A 135 -4.50 -5.30 -1.17
N ALA A 136 -5.58 -5.76 -1.80
CA ALA A 136 -6.14 -5.12 -2.99
C ALA A 136 -6.64 -3.70 -2.67
N LEU A 137 -7.30 -3.49 -1.54
CA LEU A 137 -7.78 -2.17 -1.09
C LEU A 137 -6.61 -1.25 -0.76
N LEU A 138 -5.60 -1.71 -0.02
CA LEU A 138 -4.41 -0.94 0.29
C LEU A 138 -3.63 -0.51 -0.95
N ASN A 139 -3.56 -1.38 -1.96
CA ASN A 139 -2.93 -1.04 -3.24
C ASN A 139 -3.71 0.05 -3.99
N ARG A 140 -5.03 0.13 -3.81
CA ARG A 140 -5.86 1.20 -4.36
C ARG A 140 -5.71 2.51 -3.57
N SER A 141 -5.54 2.43 -2.24
CA SER A 141 -5.51 3.59 -1.32
C SER A 141 -4.13 4.20 -1.13
N GLY A 142 -3.09 3.47 -1.44
CA GLY A 142 -1.69 3.93 -1.33
C GLY A 142 -1.36 5.05 -2.32
N GLY A 143 -2.09 6.16 -2.23
CA GLY A 143 -1.78 7.41 -2.93
C GLY A 143 -2.21 7.46 -4.39
N GLY A 144 -3.37 6.90 -4.72
CA GLY A 144 -3.93 7.02 -6.06
C GLY A 144 -5.45 7.09 -6.03
N SER A 145 -5.98 8.31 -5.91
CA SER A 145 -7.25 8.68 -6.53
C SER A 145 -7.42 7.95 -7.84
N VAL A 146 -8.64 7.40 -8.13
CA VAL A 146 -9.04 6.88 -9.45
C VAL A 146 -7.83 6.28 -10.18
N VAL A 147 -7.79 4.98 -10.40
CA VAL A 147 -6.71 4.36 -11.17
C VAL A 147 -6.46 5.24 -12.39
N ASP A 148 -5.56 6.21 -12.26
CA ASP A 148 -5.01 6.86 -13.45
C ASP A 148 -4.34 5.71 -14.18
N PRO A 149 -4.87 5.29 -15.31
CA PRO A 149 -4.27 4.19 -16.06
C PRO A 149 -2.83 4.53 -16.42
N VAL A 150 -2.43 5.78 -16.24
CA VAL A 150 -1.10 6.30 -16.55
C VAL A 150 -0.36 6.70 -15.27
N LEU A 151 0.62 5.91 -14.87
CA LEU A 151 1.55 6.29 -13.81
C LEU A 151 2.53 7.33 -14.35
N ARG A 152 2.77 8.42 -13.58
CA ARG A 152 3.65 9.52 -13.98
C ARG A 152 4.68 9.84 -12.91
N PHE A 153 5.89 10.12 -13.37
CA PHE A 153 6.95 10.69 -12.55
C PHE A 153 7.92 11.48 -13.43
N ASP A 154 8.07 12.77 -13.17
CA ASP A 154 8.86 13.69 -13.99
C ASP A 154 8.39 13.60 -15.46
N THR A 155 9.26 13.28 -16.38
CA THR A 155 8.98 13.12 -17.82
C THR A 155 8.54 11.71 -18.21
N VAL A 156 8.51 10.77 -17.27
CA VAL A 156 8.16 9.35 -17.51
C VAL A 156 6.69 9.12 -17.27
N GLU A 157 6.02 8.48 -18.23
CA GLU A 157 4.64 8.03 -18.16
C GLU A 157 4.55 6.53 -18.51
N LEU A 158 3.75 5.77 -17.76
CA LEU A 158 3.42 4.38 -18.04
C LEU A 158 1.90 4.23 -18.11
N ASP A 159 1.36 4.04 -19.30
CA ASP A 159 -0.04 3.64 -19.51
C ASP A 159 -0.15 2.13 -19.23
N ARG A 160 -0.83 1.79 -18.12
CA ARG A 160 -0.97 0.40 -17.64
C ARG A 160 -1.97 -0.41 -18.46
N GLU A 161 -2.95 0.24 -19.06
CA GLU A 161 -3.96 -0.45 -19.89
C GLU A 161 -3.37 -0.83 -21.25
N ARG A 162 -2.57 0.07 -21.83
CA ARG A 162 -1.91 -0.14 -23.11
C ARG A 162 -0.54 -0.82 -23.00
N GLY A 163 0.05 -0.85 -21.79
CA GLY A 163 1.41 -1.32 -21.57
C GLY A 163 2.45 -0.41 -22.24
N GLU A 164 2.11 0.85 -22.49
CA GLU A 164 2.95 1.78 -23.23
C GLU A 164 3.72 2.70 -22.27
N VAL A 165 5.01 2.80 -22.46
CA VAL A 165 5.90 3.73 -21.74
C VAL A 165 6.24 4.91 -22.61
N ARG A 166 6.15 6.12 -22.05
CA ARG A 166 6.60 7.35 -22.69
C ARG A 166 7.60 8.10 -21.83
N VAL A 167 8.57 8.75 -22.46
CA VAL A 167 9.50 9.67 -21.80
C VAL A 167 9.50 10.96 -22.61
N ALA A 168 9.16 12.06 -21.96
CA ALA A 168 8.99 13.36 -22.63
C ALA A 168 8.12 13.27 -23.91
N GLY A 169 7.02 12.49 -23.83
CA GLY A 169 6.08 12.24 -24.92
C GLY A 169 6.51 11.19 -25.95
N ASN A 170 7.77 10.74 -25.96
CA ASN A 170 8.27 9.74 -26.89
C ASN A 170 8.02 8.32 -26.38
N VAL A 171 7.51 7.44 -27.24
CA VAL A 171 7.26 6.03 -26.90
C VAL A 171 8.58 5.27 -26.72
N VAL A 172 8.73 4.60 -25.58
CA VAL A 172 9.91 3.80 -25.22
C VAL A 172 9.55 2.34 -25.16
N ARG A 173 10.24 1.51 -25.92
CA ARG A 173 10.05 0.08 -25.92
C ARG A 173 10.87 -0.56 -24.80
N LEU A 174 10.18 -1.22 -23.87
CA LEU A 174 10.80 -1.97 -22.77
C LEU A 174 10.52 -3.47 -22.91
N THR A 175 11.43 -4.29 -22.37
CA THR A 175 11.11 -5.71 -22.15
C THR A 175 10.05 -5.83 -21.06
N PRO A 176 9.24 -6.92 -21.04
CA PRO A 176 8.20 -7.08 -20.02
C PRO A 176 8.72 -6.93 -18.58
N LYS A 177 9.90 -7.47 -18.27
CA LYS A 177 10.51 -7.33 -16.93
C LYS A 177 11.03 -5.93 -16.64
N ALA A 178 11.55 -5.22 -17.63
CA ALA A 178 11.95 -3.82 -17.47
C ALA A 178 10.71 -2.92 -17.26
N ALA A 179 9.60 -3.19 -17.94
CA ALA A 179 8.33 -2.48 -17.74
C ALA A 179 7.75 -2.75 -16.34
N GLN A 180 7.77 -4.00 -15.87
CA GLN A 180 7.38 -4.36 -14.50
C GLN A 180 8.25 -3.66 -13.45
N LEU A 181 9.57 -3.60 -13.66
CA LEU A 181 10.49 -2.88 -12.79
C LEU A 181 10.15 -1.39 -12.74
N LEU A 182 9.92 -0.77 -13.88
CA LEU A 182 9.51 0.64 -13.97
C LEU A 182 8.19 0.88 -13.25
N GLU A 183 7.19 0.02 -13.44
CA GLU A 183 5.90 0.11 -12.75
C GLU A 183 6.06 0.07 -11.24
N LEU A 184 6.88 -0.83 -10.70
CA LEU A 184 7.17 -0.91 -9.26
C LEU A 184 7.77 0.40 -8.71
N LEU A 185 8.64 1.04 -9.47
CA LEU A 185 9.25 2.30 -9.09
C LEU A 185 8.26 3.47 -9.19
N LEU A 186 7.44 3.50 -10.26
CA LEU A 186 6.42 4.52 -10.48
C LEU A 186 5.24 4.46 -9.49
N ARG A 187 4.97 3.30 -8.90
CA ARG A 187 3.96 3.16 -7.82
C ARG A 187 4.39 3.85 -6.51
N LYS A 188 5.68 4.09 -6.33
CA LYS A 188 6.25 4.73 -5.14
C LYS A 188 7.30 5.77 -5.55
N PRO A 189 6.88 6.85 -6.23
CA PRO A 189 7.81 7.84 -6.76
C PRO A 189 8.61 8.49 -5.63
N GLY A 190 9.91 8.59 -5.81
CA GLY A 190 10.84 9.15 -4.81
C GLY A 190 11.15 8.23 -3.63
N GLN A 191 10.41 7.14 -3.42
CA GLN A 191 10.64 6.22 -2.32
C GLN A 191 11.60 5.10 -2.72
N LEU A 192 12.32 4.58 -1.71
CA LEU A 192 13.23 3.45 -1.89
C LEU A 192 12.45 2.13 -2.02
N VAL A 193 12.57 1.47 -3.16
CA VAL A 193 12.06 0.10 -3.37
C VAL A 193 13.18 -0.89 -3.10
N ARG A 194 13.01 -1.73 -2.08
CA ARG A 194 14.05 -2.68 -1.66
C ARG A 194 14.30 -3.76 -2.71
N ARG A 195 15.57 -4.18 -2.82
CA ARG A 195 16.01 -5.22 -3.75
C ARG A 195 15.16 -6.50 -3.62
N ALA A 196 14.95 -6.99 -2.42
CA ALA A 196 14.15 -8.21 -2.17
C ALA A 196 12.70 -8.07 -2.67
N ALA A 197 12.07 -6.89 -2.52
CA ALA A 197 10.73 -6.64 -3.03
C ALA A 197 10.69 -6.62 -4.56
N ILE A 198 11.73 -6.07 -5.21
CA ILE A 198 11.86 -6.08 -6.67
C ILE A 198 12.03 -7.52 -7.17
N GLU A 199 12.94 -8.28 -6.57
CA GLU A 199 13.20 -9.67 -6.97
C GLU A 199 11.96 -10.55 -6.79
N SER A 200 11.26 -10.46 -5.67
CA SER A 200 10.01 -11.18 -5.42
C SER A 200 8.91 -10.82 -6.44
N ALA A 201 8.81 -9.58 -6.86
CA ALA A 201 7.80 -9.15 -7.82
C ALA A 201 8.14 -9.57 -9.26
N LEU A 202 9.42 -9.51 -9.66
CA LEU A 202 9.85 -9.88 -11.00
C LEU A 202 9.99 -11.39 -11.21
N TRP A 203 10.23 -12.16 -10.14
CA TRP A 203 10.42 -13.62 -10.18
C TRP A 203 9.67 -14.32 -9.03
N PRO A 204 8.32 -14.31 -9.06
CA PRO A 204 7.51 -14.83 -7.94
C PRO A 204 7.69 -16.32 -7.68
N GLU A 205 8.04 -17.10 -8.72
CA GLU A 205 8.13 -18.58 -8.65
C GLU A 205 9.57 -19.11 -8.68
N ALA A 206 10.57 -18.22 -8.80
CA ALA A 206 11.97 -18.64 -8.96
C ALA A 206 12.93 -17.69 -8.24
N GLN A 207 14.04 -18.21 -7.73
CA GLN A 207 15.15 -17.35 -7.34
C GLN A 207 15.87 -16.87 -8.62
N PRO A 208 16.01 -15.53 -8.80
CA PRO A 208 16.71 -15.01 -9.97
C PRO A 208 18.20 -15.37 -9.92
N GLN A 209 18.79 -15.56 -11.09
CA GLN A 209 20.25 -15.66 -11.18
C GLN A 209 20.89 -14.36 -10.62
N PRO A 210 22.10 -14.43 -10.04
CA PRO A 210 22.73 -13.29 -9.35
C PRO A 210 22.75 -11.98 -10.14
N ASP A 211 22.89 -12.04 -11.46
CA ASP A 211 22.96 -10.86 -12.33
C ASP A 211 21.65 -10.52 -13.07
N ALA A 212 20.58 -11.30 -12.85
CA ALA A 212 19.32 -11.10 -13.56
C ALA A 212 18.72 -9.70 -13.29
N LEU A 213 18.68 -9.28 -12.03
CA LEU A 213 18.19 -7.95 -11.67
C LEU A 213 19.10 -6.83 -12.21
N ARG A 214 20.43 -7.01 -12.14
CA ARG A 214 21.39 -6.04 -12.68
C ARG A 214 21.16 -5.81 -14.18
N SER A 215 20.92 -6.88 -14.94
CA SER A 215 20.65 -6.81 -16.38
C SER A 215 19.37 -6.04 -16.68
N GLN A 216 18.28 -6.26 -15.88
CA GLN A 216 17.03 -5.52 -16.04
C GLN A 216 17.18 -4.03 -15.69
N ILE A 217 17.91 -3.71 -14.62
CA ILE A 217 18.22 -2.31 -14.26
C ILE A 217 19.00 -1.62 -15.37
N HIS A 218 20.01 -2.29 -15.93
CA HIS A 218 20.81 -1.74 -17.01
C HIS A 218 19.98 -1.50 -18.27
N ALA A 219 19.16 -2.47 -18.69
CA ALA A 219 18.26 -2.35 -19.82
C ALA A 219 17.27 -1.20 -19.65
N LEU A 220 16.66 -1.08 -18.47
CA LEU A 220 15.72 -0.01 -18.14
C LEU A 220 16.40 1.35 -18.21
N ARG A 221 17.53 1.53 -17.52
CA ARG A 221 18.29 2.78 -17.54
C ARG A 221 18.66 3.22 -18.95
N ARG A 222 19.19 2.32 -19.72
CA ARG A 222 19.58 2.61 -21.11
C ARG A 222 18.41 3.09 -21.94
N ALA A 223 17.27 2.38 -21.89
CA ALA A 223 16.10 2.73 -22.67
C ALA A 223 15.49 4.09 -22.28
N LEU A 224 15.48 4.43 -20.98
CA LEU A 224 14.98 5.71 -20.51
C LEU A 224 15.97 6.86 -20.81
N ALA A 225 17.28 6.61 -20.69
CA ALA A 225 18.32 7.61 -20.93
C ALA A 225 18.40 8.01 -22.42
N GLU A 226 18.14 7.09 -23.34
CA GLU A 226 18.04 7.37 -24.78
C GLU A 226 16.97 8.45 -25.11
N HIS A 227 15.99 8.63 -24.19
CA HIS A 227 14.90 9.61 -24.28
C HIS A 227 15.00 10.73 -23.24
N GLY A 228 16.15 10.84 -22.58
CA GLY A 228 16.47 11.97 -21.70
C GLY A 228 16.08 11.80 -20.22
N PHE A 229 15.76 10.60 -19.75
CA PHE A 229 15.52 10.34 -18.32
C PHE A 229 16.58 9.42 -17.73
N ASP A 230 17.33 9.90 -16.72
CA ASP A 230 18.40 9.19 -16.02
C ASP A 230 18.14 9.04 -14.50
N GLY A 231 16.92 9.39 -14.06
CA GLY A 231 16.53 9.49 -12.65
C GLY A 231 16.29 8.15 -11.93
N ILE A 232 17.00 7.05 -12.28
CA ILE A 232 16.98 5.82 -11.49
C ILE A 232 18.24 5.74 -10.64
N GLU A 233 18.10 5.93 -9.34
CA GLU A 233 19.20 5.85 -8.39
C GLU A 233 19.30 4.45 -7.76
N THR A 234 20.54 3.94 -7.63
CA THR A 234 20.82 2.74 -6.85
C THR A 234 21.33 3.13 -5.46
N VAL A 235 20.63 2.68 -4.43
CA VAL A 235 21.15 2.69 -3.06
C VAL A 235 21.82 1.34 -2.83
N HIS A 236 23.15 1.35 -2.82
CA HIS A 236 23.97 0.14 -2.76
C HIS A 236 23.58 -0.76 -1.59
N GLY A 237 23.39 -2.04 -1.87
CA GLY A 237 22.99 -3.04 -0.88
C GLY A 237 21.52 -2.97 -0.43
N VAL A 238 20.75 -1.94 -0.81
CA VAL A 238 19.39 -1.71 -0.31
C VAL A 238 18.34 -1.84 -1.42
N GLY A 239 18.46 -1.07 -2.50
CA GLY A 239 17.43 -1.07 -3.56
C GLY A 239 17.57 0.04 -4.58
N LEU A 240 16.43 0.42 -5.18
CA LEU A 240 16.31 1.45 -6.21
C LEU A 240 15.28 2.51 -5.81
N ARG A 241 15.45 3.73 -6.30
CA ARG A 241 14.42 4.77 -6.25
C ARG A 241 14.42 5.62 -7.52
N LEU A 242 13.26 6.23 -7.81
CA LEU A 242 13.19 7.31 -8.79
C LEU A 242 13.59 8.64 -8.11
N VAL A 243 14.37 9.42 -8.81
CA VAL A 243 14.70 10.80 -8.42
C VAL A 243 14.34 11.72 -9.58
N ALA A 244 13.71 12.84 -9.26
CA ALA A 244 13.45 13.85 -10.27
C ALA A 244 14.76 14.38 -10.83
N ARG A 245 14.74 14.75 -12.08
CA ARG A 245 15.89 15.40 -12.71
C ARG A 245 16.19 16.68 -11.94
N ALA A 246 17.41 16.85 -11.47
CA ALA A 246 17.83 18.15 -10.98
C ALA A 246 17.77 19.11 -12.16
N ASP A 247 16.89 20.12 -12.07
CA ASP A 247 16.81 21.17 -13.08
C ASP A 247 18.23 21.70 -13.32
N GLY A 248 18.76 21.36 -14.47
CA GLY A 248 20.07 21.83 -14.88
C GLY A 248 20.06 23.35 -15.00
N ARG A 249 20.93 23.97 -14.21
CA ARG A 249 21.34 25.34 -14.48
C ARG A 249 21.98 25.45 -15.85
#